data_314e3eba5a391797b288d5945a5fd4e6
#
_entry.id   314e3eba5a391797b288d5945a5fd4e6
#
_cell.length_a   1.000
_cell.length_b   1.000
_cell.length_c   1.000
_cell.angle_alpha   90.00
_cell.angle_beta   90.00
_cell.angle_gamma   90.00
#
_symmetry.space_group_name_H-M   'P 1'
#
loop_
_entity.id
_entity.type
_entity.pdbx_description
1 polymer ?
#
loop_
_entity_poly.entity_id
_entity_poly.type
_entity_poly.pdbx_seq_one_letter_code
_entity_poly.pdbx_strand_id
1 'polypeptide(L)'
;MNTPRPVSEHHFETHDGVQLFYRHWPATAPRRGAVVMFHRGHEHSGRIAHLADELDLPDFDFFAWDARGHGHSPGARGHSPSFGTSVRDVQTFVDHIRDHHGIAHADMAVLAQSVGAVLVSTWAHDYAPRVRCLVLASPAFQVKLYVPFARPGLALLKKLRGNFFVNSYVKAKFLTHDPARQRSYNKDPLIARAISVNILLGLYEAAERVVTDAQAITLPTQLLISGADWVVHHGPQHRFFDGLGSAVKEKHVLEGFYHDTLGEKDRKLATDKARDFILRQFDHPAAPVSLLNADRHGATHDESEALARPLSSLSPRGLYWAAYRASMKLGGRLSAGIALGHRTGFDSGSTLDYVYRNTATGSGTLGRAIDRNYLDAIGWRGIRQRKRHLEELLRLALGRLHTEGRPLRVLDIAAGHGRYVLEALTEAPRRPESILLRDFSDINVRDGAALIREKGLETIARFEKGDAFDRASVAGVSPRPTIGIVSGLYELFPDNTMVSRSLAGMADAIEPGGLLLYTGQPWHPQLELIARALTSHRGGEAWVMRRRSQAEMDQLVDAAGFDKLEQRIDEWGIFTVSLARRRAP
;
A
#
# COMPACT_ATOMS: atom_id res chain seq x y z
N MET A 1 -36.70 9.36 24.48
CA MET A 1 -35.97 8.33 23.71
C MET A 1 -35.80 8.92 22.31
N ASN A 2 -34.58 9.18 21.89
CA ASN A 2 -34.36 9.65 20.50
C ASN A 2 -34.77 8.55 19.53
N THR A 3 -35.54 8.88 18.51
CA THR A 3 -35.86 7.95 17.44
C THR A 3 -34.55 7.55 16.74
N PRO A 4 -34.28 6.24 16.55
CA PRO A 4 -33.08 5.82 15.83
C PRO A 4 -32.99 6.48 14.46
N ARG A 5 -31.77 6.80 14.02
CA ARG A 5 -31.55 7.40 12.69
C ARG A 5 -32.07 6.47 11.58
N PRO A 6 -32.67 7.04 10.54
CA PRO A 6 -33.01 6.25 9.36
C PRO A 6 -31.74 5.64 8.75
N VAL A 7 -31.84 4.41 8.29
CA VAL A 7 -30.75 3.68 7.65
C VAL A 7 -31.18 3.27 6.24
N SER A 8 -30.27 3.41 5.29
CA SER A 8 -30.41 2.84 3.95
C SER A 8 -29.31 1.82 3.67
N GLU A 9 -29.62 0.83 2.86
CA GLU A 9 -28.72 -0.27 2.51
C GLU A 9 -28.36 -0.19 1.03
N HIS A 10 -27.07 -0.32 0.75
CA HIS A 10 -26.50 -0.09 -0.58
C HIS A 10 -25.40 -1.10 -0.90
N HIS A 11 -24.93 -1.06 -2.14
CA HIS A 11 -23.76 -1.79 -2.60
C HIS A 11 -22.81 -0.84 -3.33
N PHE A 12 -21.52 -1.16 -3.30
CA PHE A 12 -20.52 -0.52 -4.12
C PHE A 12 -19.68 -1.57 -4.84
N GLU A 13 -19.24 -1.24 -6.04
CA GLU A 13 -18.41 -2.12 -6.84
C GLU A 13 -16.94 -1.95 -6.51
N THR A 14 -16.27 -3.06 -6.25
CA THR A 14 -14.83 -3.10 -6.04
C THR A 14 -14.06 -3.14 -7.36
N HIS A 15 -12.75 -2.97 -7.30
CA HIS A 15 -11.85 -2.97 -8.45
C HIS A 15 -11.86 -4.25 -9.30
N ASP A 16 -12.37 -5.34 -8.78
CA ASP A 16 -12.50 -6.65 -9.44
C ASP A 16 -13.97 -7.05 -9.67
N GLY A 17 -14.88 -6.06 -9.64
CA GLY A 17 -16.29 -6.22 -9.98
C GLY A 17 -17.15 -6.86 -8.89
N VAL A 18 -16.65 -7.04 -7.68
CA VAL A 18 -17.43 -7.60 -6.58
C VAL A 18 -18.28 -6.52 -5.94
N GLN A 19 -19.58 -6.77 -5.77
CA GLN A 19 -20.52 -5.85 -5.12
C GLN A 19 -20.47 -6.05 -3.60
N LEU A 20 -19.89 -5.10 -2.85
CA LEU A 20 -19.86 -5.13 -1.40
C LEU A 20 -20.98 -4.32 -0.79
N PHE A 21 -21.56 -4.83 0.28
CA PHE A 21 -22.68 -4.22 0.99
C PHE A 21 -22.20 -3.13 1.96
N TYR A 22 -23.00 -2.04 2.09
CA TYR A 22 -22.80 -1.05 3.15
C TYR A 22 -24.12 -0.43 3.61
N ARG A 23 -24.10 0.11 4.82
CA ARG A 23 -25.18 0.91 5.42
C ARG A 23 -24.80 2.38 5.45
N HIS A 24 -25.78 3.23 5.21
CA HIS A 24 -25.68 4.68 5.31
C HIS A 24 -26.77 5.23 6.24
N TRP A 25 -26.37 6.04 7.20
CA TRP A 25 -27.23 6.83 8.08
C TRP A 25 -26.96 8.30 7.76
N PRO A 26 -27.91 9.03 7.13
CA PRO A 26 -27.73 10.44 6.81
C PRO A 26 -27.66 11.31 8.06
N ALA A 27 -27.02 12.46 7.97
CA ALA A 27 -27.01 13.47 9.01
C ALA A 27 -28.45 13.96 9.28
N THR A 28 -28.73 14.27 10.55
CA THR A 28 -30.04 14.79 11.01
C THR A 28 -30.03 16.31 11.19
N ALA A 29 -28.87 16.93 11.01
CA ALA A 29 -28.63 18.37 10.96
C ALA A 29 -27.84 18.71 9.67
N PRO A 30 -27.62 20.01 9.34
CA PRO A 30 -26.81 20.37 8.17
C PRO A 30 -25.45 19.67 8.19
N ARG A 31 -25.17 18.90 7.13
CA ARG A 31 -24.01 18.01 7.05
C ARG A 31 -22.69 18.76 7.12
N ARG A 32 -21.85 18.36 8.07
CA ARG A 32 -20.49 18.85 8.27
C ARG A 32 -19.44 17.89 7.74
N GLY A 33 -19.71 16.59 7.81
CA GLY A 33 -18.77 15.55 7.39
C GLY A 33 -19.36 14.16 7.48
N ALA A 34 -18.49 13.15 7.49
CA ALA A 34 -18.89 11.76 7.66
C ALA A 34 -17.98 10.99 8.63
N VAL A 35 -18.55 9.95 9.25
CA VAL A 35 -17.83 8.92 10.00
C VAL A 35 -17.92 7.61 9.21
N VAL A 36 -16.79 7.11 8.73
CA VAL A 36 -16.69 5.85 7.99
C VAL A 36 -16.23 4.76 8.94
N MET A 37 -17.04 3.72 9.12
CA MET A 37 -16.87 2.72 10.16
C MET A 37 -16.49 1.35 9.61
N PHE A 38 -15.46 0.73 10.19
CA PHE A 38 -14.93 -0.58 9.82
C PHE A 38 -15.05 -1.56 10.98
N HIS A 39 -15.86 -2.61 10.80
CA HIS A 39 -16.14 -3.62 11.81
C HIS A 39 -14.92 -4.48 12.15
N ARG A 40 -14.94 -5.14 13.31
CA ARG A 40 -13.92 -6.11 13.70
C ARG A 40 -14.05 -7.43 12.94
N GLY A 41 -13.04 -8.28 13.01
CA GLY A 41 -13.07 -9.61 12.41
C GLY A 41 -14.29 -10.42 12.80
N HIS A 42 -14.76 -11.27 11.89
CA HIS A 42 -15.94 -12.13 12.01
C HIS A 42 -17.31 -11.43 12.01
N GLU A 43 -17.36 -10.12 12.16
CA GLU A 43 -18.60 -9.33 12.28
C GLU A 43 -19.01 -8.65 10.96
N HIS A 44 -19.91 -7.71 11.06
CA HIS A 44 -20.51 -6.96 9.96
C HIS A 44 -21.03 -5.59 10.44
N SER A 45 -21.43 -4.72 9.51
CA SER A 45 -21.92 -3.37 9.78
C SER A 45 -23.08 -3.31 10.80
N GLY A 46 -23.98 -4.29 10.81
CA GLY A 46 -25.06 -4.34 11.77
C GLY A 46 -24.62 -4.46 13.23
N ARG A 47 -23.39 -4.95 13.48
CA ARG A 47 -22.84 -5.07 14.85
C ARG A 47 -22.31 -3.74 15.40
N ILE A 48 -22.06 -2.77 14.54
CA ILE A 48 -21.58 -1.42 14.88
C ILE A 48 -22.61 -0.33 14.57
N ALA A 49 -23.81 -0.70 14.14
CA ALA A 49 -24.89 0.23 13.77
C ALA A 49 -25.28 1.20 14.89
N HIS A 50 -25.21 0.76 16.15
CA HIS A 50 -25.53 1.58 17.34
C HIS A 50 -24.64 2.83 17.45
N LEU A 51 -23.44 2.82 16.86
CA LEU A 51 -22.52 3.95 16.90
C LEU A 51 -23.05 5.17 16.13
N ALA A 52 -23.92 4.97 15.13
CA ALA A 52 -24.54 6.07 14.41
C ALA A 52 -25.39 6.99 15.33
N ASP A 53 -25.98 6.39 16.38
CA ASP A 53 -26.74 7.15 17.37
C ASP A 53 -25.88 7.50 18.61
N GLU A 54 -25.07 6.54 19.10
CA GLU A 54 -24.34 6.69 20.37
C GLU A 54 -23.14 7.65 20.31
N LEU A 55 -22.59 7.93 19.10
CA LEU A 55 -21.58 8.98 18.95
C LEU A 55 -22.14 10.40 19.07
N ASP A 56 -23.45 10.57 18.98
CA ASP A 56 -24.14 11.86 19.15
C ASP A 56 -23.52 12.98 18.27
N LEU A 57 -23.40 12.71 16.97
CA LEU A 57 -22.89 13.62 15.94
C LEU A 57 -23.99 13.89 14.91
N PRO A 58 -24.98 14.75 15.20
CA PRO A 58 -26.18 14.94 14.37
C PRO A 58 -25.86 15.52 12.97
N ASP A 59 -24.77 16.23 12.82
CA ASP A 59 -24.28 16.87 11.62
C ASP A 59 -23.31 15.99 10.80
N PHE A 60 -23.21 14.69 11.10
CA PHE A 60 -22.39 13.74 10.35
C PHE A 60 -23.24 12.65 9.71
N ASP A 61 -22.91 12.31 8.45
CA ASP A 61 -23.32 11.05 7.84
C ASP A 61 -22.51 9.89 8.46
N PHE A 62 -23.10 8.70 8.55
CA PHE A 62 -22.39 7.50 8.96
C PHE A 62 -22.44 6.45 7.88
N PHE A 63 -21.31 5.80 7.64
CA PHE A 63 -21.17 4.71 6.69
C PHE A 63 -20.52 3.52 7.37
N ALA A 64 -21.06 2.31 7.16
CA ALA A 64 -20.46 1.08 7.66
C ALA A 64 -20.57 -0.02 6.60
N TRP A 65 -19.45 -0.54 6.18
CA TRP A 65 -19.39 -1.61 5.19
C TRP A 65 -19.51 -3.01 5.81
N ASP A 66 -19.82 -4.00 4.97
CA ASP A 66 -19.55 -5.41 5.25
C ASP A 66 -18.35 -5.84 4.39
N ALA A 67 -17.24 -6.23 5.02
CA ALA A 67 -16.06 -6.69 4.30
C ALA A 67 -16.34 -7.96 3.47
N ARG A 68 -15.52 -8.27 2.49
CA ARG A 68 -15.64 -9.52 1.70
C ARG A 68 -15.80 -10.73 2.60
N GLY A 69 -16.78 -11.60 2.29
CA GLY A 69 -17.08 -12.79 3.07
C GLY A 69 -17.63 -12.51 4.48
N HIS A 70 -18.12 -11.29 4.74
CA HIS A 70 -18.76 -10.91 5.99
C HIS A 70 -20.15 -10.34 5.74
N GLY A 71 -21.02 -10.44 6.74
CA GLY A 71 -22.35 -9.86 6.70
C GLY A 71 -23.15 -10.21 5.45
N HIS A 72 -23.65 -9.19 4.76
CA HIS A 72 -24.39 -9.32 3.49
C HIS A 72 -23.47 -9.25 2.25
N SER A 73 -22.16 -8.97 2.42
CA SER A 73 -21.20 -9.01 1.31
C SER A 73 -20.95 -10.46 0.83
N PRO A 74 -20.76 -10.65 -0.49
CA PRO A 74 -20.58 -11.97 -1.08
C PRO A 74 -19.20 -12.58 -0.75
N GLY A 75 -19.04 -13.85 -1.11
CA GLY A 75 -17.82 -14.63 -0.94
C GLY A 75 -17.90 -15.68 0.17
N ALA A 76 -16.89 -16.54 0.24
CA ALA A 76 -16.78 -17.53 1.29
C ALA A 76 -16.59 -16.85 2.66
N ARG A 77 -17.33 -17.28 3.68
CA ARG A 77 -17.32 -16.64 5.00
C ARG A 77 -15.92 -16.60 5.62
N GLY A 78 -15.50 -15.38 6.03
CA GLY A 78 -14.19 -15.14 6.62
C GLY A 78 -13.03 -15.19 5.59
N HIS A 79 -13.31 -14.98 4.31
CA HIS A 79 -12.32 -15.02 3.24
C HIS A 79 -12.28 -13.74 2.40
N SER A 80 -11.06 -13.40 1.98
CA SER A 80 -10.74 -12.49 0.89
C SER A 80 -9.54 -13.08 0.12
N PRO A 81 -9.33 -12.77 -1.16
CA PRO A 81 -8.20 -13.28 -1.94
C PRO A 81 -6.84 -13.01 -1.28
N SER A 82 -6.65 -11.82 -0.74
CA SER A 82 -5.49 -11.45 0.09
C SER A 82 -5.87 -10.36 1.08
N PHE A 83 -5.02 -10.10 2.08
CA PHE A 83 -5.20 -8.97 2.98
C PHE A 83 -5.06 -7.63 2.21
N GLY A 84 -4.14 -7.57 1.25
CA GLY A 84 -3.97 -6.41 0.36
C GLY A 84 -5.21 -6.12 -0.50
N THR A 85 -5.95 -7.16 -0.94
CA THR A 85 -7.25 -6.96 -1.61
C THR A 85 -8.24 -6.23 -0.70
N SER A 86 -8.34 -6.65 0.56
CA SER A 86 -9.23 -5.98 1.53
C SER A 86 -8.78 -4.55 1.85
N VAL A 87 -7.47 -4.26 1.86
CA VAL A 87 -6.95 -2.88 1.99
C VAL A 87 -7.35 -2.03 0.78
N ARG A 88 -7.29 -2.58 -0.43
CA ARG A 88 -7.75 -1.90 -1.64
C ARG A 88 -9.26 -1.65 -1.63
N ASP A 89 -10.04 -2.58 -1.07
CA ASP A 89 -11.48 -2.39 -0.89
C ASP A 89 -11.80 -1.21 0.05
N VAL A 90 -10.98 -0.96 1.09
CA VAL A 90 -11.10 0.24 1.94
C VAL A 90 -10.94 1.50 1.09
N GLN A 91 -9.90 1.58 0.26
CA GLN A 91 -9.71 2.72 -0.64
C GLN A 91 -10.90 2.90 -1.59
N THR A 92 -11.36 1.81 -2.21
CA THR A 92 -12.50 1.84 -3.13
C THR A 92 -13.77 2.31 -2.43
N PHE A 93 -14.02 1.89 -1.18
CA PHE A 93 -15.17 2.33 -0.40
C PHE A 93 -15.13 3.82 -0.06
N VAL A 94 -13.97 4.31 0.37
CA VAL A 94 -13.79 5.74 0.69
C VAL A 94 -13.92 6.60 -0.57
N ASP A 95 -13.39 6.16 -1.72
CA ASP A 95 -13.58 6.81 -3.01
C ASP A 95 -15.06 6.78 -3.45
N HIS A 96 -15.76 5.65 -3.26
CA HIS A 96 -17.19 5.55 -3.53
C HIS A 96 -18.02 6.57 -2.73
N ILE A 97 -17.70 6.76 -1.45
CA ILE A 97 -18.38 7.77 -0.61
C ILE A 97 -18.14 9.17 -1.18
N ARG A 98 -16.90 9.50 -1.58
CA ARG A 98 -16.60 10.77 -2.23
C ARG A 98 -17.42 10.97 -3.50
N ASP A 99 -17.45 9.99 -4.37
CA ASP A 99 -17.98 10.12 -5.73
C ASP A 99 -19.51 10.03 -5.78
N HIS A 100 -20.14 9.27 -4.88
CA HIS A 100 -21.59 9.05 -4.90
C HIS A 100 -22.36 9.81 -3.82
N HIS A 101 -21.70 10.14 -2.70
CA HIS A 101 -22.33 10.93 -1.63
C HIS A 101 -21.81 12.38 -1.56
N GLY A 102 -20.83 12.74 -2.42
CA GLY A 102 -20.30 14.11 -2.51
C GLY A 102 -19.59 14.58 -1.24
N ILE A 103 -18.90 13.67 -0.53
CA ILE A 103 -18.16 13.97 0.71
C ILE A 103 -16.67 13.88 0.41
N ALA A 104 -15.95 15.00 0.52
CA ALA A 104 -14.51 15.00 0.31
C ALA A 104 -13.78 14.14 1.35
N HIS A 105 -12.67 13.50 0.98
CA HIS A 105 -11.87 12.71 1.92
C HIS A 105 -11.49 13.51 3.18
N ALA A 106 -11.15 14.81 3.01
CA ALA A 106 -10.81 15.71 4.12
C ALA A 106 -11.98 15.95 5.11
N ASP A 107 -13.20 15.58 4.74
CA ASP A 107 -14.39 15.68 5.57
C ASP A 107 -14.87 14.32 6.08
N MET A 108 -13.99 13.30 6.06
CA MET A 108 -14.24 11.98 6.59
C MET A 108 -13.37 11.71 7.83
N ALA A 109 -13.99 11.33 8.95
CA ALA A 109 -13.35 10.66 10.06
C ALA A 109 -13.49 9.15 9.87
N VAL A 110 -12.44 8.38 10.17
CA VAL A 110 -12.47 6.92 10.04
C VAL A 110 -12.39 6.27 11.41
N LEU A 111 -13.37 5.44 11.72
CA LEU A 111 -13.45 4.69 12.98
C LEU A 111 -13.37 3.20 12.68
N ALA A 112 -12.42 2.51 13.32
CA ALA A 112 -12.19 1.10 13.05
C ALA A 112 -11.85 0.32 14.31
N GLN A 113 -12.26 -0.96 14.36
CA GLN A 113 -12.03 -1.82 15.51
C GLN A 113 -11.33 -3.13 15.14
N SER A 114 -10.36 -3.56 15.97
CA SER A 114 -9.72 -4.87 15.92
C SER A 114 -9.06 -5.16 14.56
N VAL A 115 -9.50 -6.16 13.80
CA VAL A 115 -9.03 -6.47 12.44
C VAL A 115 -9.31 -5.30 11.49
N GLY A 116 -10.47 -4.64 11.61
CA GLY A 116 -10.79 -3.42 10.88
C GLY A 116 -9.79 -2.29 11.14
N ALA A 117 -9.32 -2.17 12.40
CA ALA A 117 -8.30 -1.17 12.74
C ALA A 117 -6.91 -1.50 12.15
N VAL A 118 -6.53 -2.78 12.03
CA VAL A 118 -5.31 -3.18 11.29
C VAL A 118 -5.46 -2.87 9.80
N LEU A 119 -6.64 -3.15 9.24
CA LEU A 119 -6.95 -2.87 7.84
C LEU A 119 -6.83 -1.38 7.52
N VAL A 120 -7.44 -0.52 8.36
CA VAL A 120 -7.38 0.94 8.23
C VAL A 120 -5.97 1.48 8.47
N SER A 121 -5.23 0.95 9.44
CA SER A 121 -3.83 1.33 9.67
C SER A 121 -2.93 0.97 8.48
N THR A 122 -3.16 -0.21 7.87
CA THR A 122 -2.46 -0.64 6.66
C THR A 122 -2.81 0.25 5.46
N TRP A 123 -4.08 0.58 5.30
CA TRP A 123 -4.53 1.53 4.29
C TRP A 123 -3.92 2.92 4.48
N ALA A 124 -3.88 3.43 5.71
CA ALA A 124 -3.28 4.73 6.01
C ALA A 124 -1.77 4.75 5.68
N HIS A 125 -1.05 3.66 5.96
CA HIS A 125 0.36 3.48 5.63
C HIS A 125 0.60 3.39 4.11
N ASP A 126 -0.20 2.57 3.40
CA ASP A 126 0.05 2.19 2.01
C ASP A 126 -0.48 3.21 1.01
N TYR A 127 -1.58 3.89 1.32
CA TYR A 127 -2.28 4.82 0.42
C TYR A 127 -2.11 6.29 0.82
N ALA A 128 -1.70 6.57 2.05
CA ALA A 128 -1.59 7.93 2.59
C ALA A 128 -2.83 8.80 2.31
N PRO A 129 -4.04 8.35 2.71
CA PRO A 129 -5.27 9.06 2.42
C PRO A 129 -5.31 10.43 3.10
N ARG A 130 -6.03 11.38 2.51
CA ARG A 130 -6.21 12.73 3.07
C ARG A 130 -7.49 12.84 3.91
N VAL A 131 -7.77 11.84 4.77
CA VAL A 131 -8.93 11.89 5.68
C VAL A 131 -8.64 12.76 6.90
N ARG A 132 -9.71 13.18 7.61
CA ARG A 132 -9.62 14.11 8.73
C ARG A 132 -8.87 13.51 9.92
N CYS A 133 -9.22 12.33 10.33
CA CYS A 133 -8.59 11.62 11.44
C CYS A 133 -8.93 10.13 11.46
N LEU A 134 -8.18 9.38 12.28
CA LEU A 134 -8.40 7.96 12.55
C LEU A 134 -8.74 7.75 14.04
N VAL A 135 -9.77 6.94 14.32
CA VAL A 135 -10.07 6.41 15.65
C VAL A 135 -9.94 4.89 15.58
N LEU A 136 -8.95 4.33 16.27
CA LEU A 136 -8.59 2.91 16.21
C LEU A 136 -8.86 2.26 17.58
N ALA A 137 -9.83 1.36 17.64
CA ALA A 137 -10.22 0.66 18.87
C ALA A 137 -9.63 -0.76 18.90
N SER A 138 -8.84 -1.06 19.91
CA SER A 138 -8.17 -2.34 20.17
C SER A 138 -7.65 -3.04 18.91
N PRO A 139 -6.73 -2.39 18.14
CA PRO A 139 -6.21 -2.97 16.89
C PRO A 139 -5.60 -4.36 17.12
N ALA A 140 -5.96 -5.31 16.26
CA ALA A 140 -5.48 -6.69 16.32
C ALA A 140 -4.04 -6.85 15.77
N PHE A 141 -3.11 -6.00 16.18
CA PHE A 141 -1.71 -6.04 15.73
C PHE A 141 -0.99 -7.34 16.13
N GLN A 142 -1.39 -7.96 17.23
CA GLN A 142 -0.92 -9.29 17.60
C GLN A 142 -2.02 -10.02 18.37
N VAL A 143 -2.59 -11.03 17.73
CA VAL A 143 -3.61 -11.90 18.33
C VAL A 143 -2.93 -12.87 19.29
N LYS A 144 -3.53 -13.09 20.46
CA LYS A 144 -3.08 -14.09 21.44
C LYS A 144 -3.35 -15.49 20.90
N LEU A 145 -2.32 -16.17 20.41
CA LEU A 145 -2.41 -17.55 19.95
C LEU A 145 -2.08 -18.48 21.11
N TYR A 146 -3.08 -19.27 21.52
CA TYR A 146 -2.92 -20.23 22.61
C TYR A 146 -2.30 -21.57 22.17
N VAL A 147 -1.96 -21.72 20.87
CA VAL A 147 -1.33 -22.90 20.30
C VAL A 147 0.12 -22.56 19.94
N PRO A 148 1.13 -23.21 20.56
CA PRO A 148 2.53 -23.00 20.19
C PRO A 148 2.78 -23.27 18.72
N PHE A 149 3.67 -22.49 18.09
CA PHE A 149 4.05 -22.62 16.67
C PHE A 149 2.90 -22.59 15.66
N ALA A 150 1.72 -22.09 16.05
CA ALA A 150 0.55 -22.03 15.17
C ALA A 150 0.85 -21.33 13.84
N ARG A 151 1.51 -20.16 13.88
CA ARG A 151 1.80 -19.35 12.68
C ARG A 151 2.72 -20.08 11.69
N PRO A 152 3.92 -20.58 12.06
CA PRO A 152 4.75 -21.33 11.13
C PRO A 152 4.09 -22.64 10.66
N GLY A 153 3.33 -23.32 11.51
CA GLY A 153 2.57 -24.50 11.13
C GLY A 153 1.50 -24.21 10.06
N LEU A 154 0.73 -23.14 10.23
CA LEU A 154 -0.26 -22.68 9.24
C LEU A 154 0.39 -22.28 7.91
N ALA A 155 1.54 -21.60 7.96
CA ALA A 155 2.30 -21.21 6.76
C ALA A 155 2.79 -22.45 5.99
N LEU A 156 3.31 -23.45 6.69
CA LEU A 156 3.73 -24.71 6.09
C LEU A 156 2.55 -25.47 5.47
N LEU A 157 1.45 -25.62 6.20
CA LEU A 157 0.25 -26.29 5.69
C LEU A 157 -0.35 -25.56 4.48
N LYS A 158 -0.36 -24.22 4.49
CA LYS A 158 -0.77 -23.41 3.34
C LYS A 158 0.10 -23.69 2.12
N LYS A 159 1.42 -23.83 2.29
CA LYS A 159 2.34 -24.17 1.19
C LYS A 159 2.07 -25.56 0.59
N LEU A 160 1.63 -26.51 1.41
CA LEU A 160 1.38 -27.89 1.00
C LEU A 160 -0.02 -28.12 0.43
N ARG A 161 -1.05 -27.45 0.98
CA ARG A 161 -2.48 -27.69 0.69
C ARG A 161 -3.18 -26.52 -0.01
N GLY A 162 -2.50 -25.39 -0.18
CA GLY A 162 -3.16 -24.14 -0.59
C GLY A 162 -3.93 -23.49 0.57
N ASN A 163 -4.88 -22.62 0.25
CA ASN A 163 -5.69 -21.96 1.26
C ASN A 163 -6.70 -22.92 1.90
N PHE A 164 -6.89 -22.81 3.20
CA PHE A 164 -7.90 -23.53 3.98
C PHE A 164 -8.44 -22.64 5.10
N PHE A 165 -9.45 -23.11 5.83
CA PHE A 165 -10.10 -22.37 6.89
C PHE A 165 -9.78 -22.96 8.26
N VAL A 166 -9.65 -22.08 9.25
CA VAL A 166 -9.53 -22.43 10.67
C VAL A 166 -10.66 -21.79 11.45
N ASN A 167 -11.22 -22.53 12.42
CA ASN A 167 -12.25 -21.99 13.29
C ASN A 167 -11.65 -21.01 14.29
N SER A 168 -12.32 -19.87 14.46
CA SER A 168 -11.96 -18.89 15.46
C SER A 168 -12.21 -19.44 16.87
N TYR A 169 -11.24 -19.25 17.76
CA TYR A 169 -11.40 -19.54 19.19
C TYR A 169 -12.05 -18.38 19.97
N VAL A 170 -12.28 -17.24 19.30
CA VAL A 170 -12.86 -16.05 19.93
C VAL A 170 -14.32 -16.33 20.30
N LYS A 171 -14.61 -16.37 21.62
CA LYS A 171 -15.95 -16.61 22.18
C LYS A 171 -16.54 -15.28 22.64
N ALA A 172 -17.86 -15.14 22.57
CA ALA A 172 -18.59 -13.94 22.97
C ALA A 172 -18.22 -13.44 24.38
N LYS A 173 -18.00 -14.35 25.33
CA LYS A 173 -17.62 -14.02 26.72
C LYS A 173 -16.25 -13.33 26.86
N PHE A 174 -15.38 -13.39 25.87
CA PHE A 174 -14.07 -12.72 25.83
C PHE A 174 -14.13 -11.37 25.14
N LEU A 175 -15.29 -11.01 24.61
CA LEU A 175 -15.48 -9.81 23.81
C LEU A 175 -16.04 -8.65 24.61
N THR A 176 -17.03 -8.91 25.45
CA THR A 176 -17.75 -7.86 26.19
C THR A 176 -18.36 -8.42 27.49
N HIS A 177 -18.57 -7.55 28.48
CA HIS A 177 -19.35 -7.83 29.69
C HIS A 177 -20.86 -7.73 29.45
N ASP A 178 -21.33 -7.19 28.29
CA ASP A 178 -22.75 -7.05 28.00
C ASP A 178 -23.39 -8.42 27.65
N PRO A 179 -24.28 -8.99 28.53
CA PRO A 179 -24.88 -10.29 28.28
C PRO A 179 -25.82 -10.30 27.07
N ALA A 180 -26.47 -9.17 26.76
CA ALA A 180 -27.36 -9.06 25.61
C ALA A 180 -26.57 -9.14 24.31
N ARG A 181 -25.43 -8.44 24.27
CA ARG A 181 -24.50 -8.44 23.13
C ARG A 181 -23.85 -9.82 22.96
N GLN A 182 -23.46 -10.50 24.05
CA GLN A 182 -22.97 -11.89 23.98
C GLN A 182 -24.01 -12.85 23.41
N ARG A 183 -25.28 -12.76 23.85
CA ARG A 183 -26.36 -13.60 23.31
C ARG A 183 -26.63 -13.34 21.86
N SER A 184 -26.67 -12.06 21.44
CA SER A 184 -26.90 -11.68 20.06
C SER A 184 -25.74 -12.17 19.15
N TYR A 185 -24.48 -12.05 19.58
CA TYR A 185 -23.32 -12.57 18.86
C TYR A 185 -23.42 -14.08 18.60
N ASN A 186 -23.83 -14.84 19.62
CA ASN A 186 -23.93 -16.30 19.51
C ASN A 186 -25.06 -16.76 18.56
N LYS A 187 -26.12 -15.98 18.43
CA LYS A 187 -27.32 -16.29 17.60
C LYS A 187 -27.26 -15.70 16.18
N ASP A 188 -26.37 -14.77 15.95
CA ASP A 188 -26.29 -14.04 14.69
C ASP A 188 -25.76 -14.95 13.55
N PRO A 189 -26.56 -15.23 12.51
CA PRO A 189 -26.18 -16.10 11.41
C PRO A 189 -25.15 -15.45 10.47
N LEU A 190 -24.97 -14.13 10.54
CA LEU A 190 -24.03 -13.38 9.71
C LEU A 190 -22.60 -13.37 10.28
N ILE A 191 -22.41 -13.85 11.51
CA ILE A 191 -21.09 -14.00 12.12
C ILE A 191 -20.28 -15.09 11.41
N ALA A 192 -19.14 -14.73 10.84
CA ALA A 192 -18.20 -15.68 10.26
C ALA A 192 -17.48 -16.47 11.38
N ARG A 193 -17.70 -17.80 11.47
CA ARG A 193 -17.09 -18.63 12.52
C ARG A 193 -15.69 -19.10 12.17
N ALA A 194 -15.37 -19.13 10.89
CA ALA A 194 -14.08 -19.51 10.37
C ALA A 194 -13.38 -18.32 9.70
N ILE A 195 -12.06 -18.41 9.63
CA ILE A 195 -11.22 -17.45 8.90
C ILE A 195 -10.30 -18.22 7.95
N SER A 196 -10.11 -17.72 6.75
CA SER A 196 -9.15 -18.30 5.81
C SER A 196 -7.71 -18.04 6.26
N VAL A 197 -6.85 -19.03 6.08
CA VAL A 197 -5.42 -18.91 6.45
C VAL A 197 -4.73 -17.82 5.63
N ASN A 198 -5.18 -17.54 4.40
CA ASN A 198 -4.68 -16.42 3.61
C ASN A 198 -4.82 -15.09 4.35
N ILE A 199 -6.04 -14.82 4.86
CA ILE A 199 -6.33 -13.58 5.59
C ILE A 199 -5.60 -13.55 6.92
N LEU A 200 -5.59 -14.66 7.65
CA LEU A 200 -4.94 -14.73 8.96
C LEU A 200 -3.43 -14.46 8.88
N LEU A 201 -2.73 -15.07 7.92
CA LEU A 201 -1.29 -14.84 7.72
C LEU A 201 -1.02 -13.44 7.18
N GLY A 202 -1.81 -12.97 6.22
CA GLY A 202 -1.70 -11.60 5.68
C GLY A 202 -1.96 -10.53 6.75
N LEU A 203 -2.90 -10.76 7.68
CA LEU A 203 -3.15 -9.90 8.83
C LEU A 203 -1.90 -9.78 9.71
N TYR A 204 -1.21 -10.90 10.03
CA TYR A 204 0.02 -10.87 10.83
C TYR A 204 1.14 -10.11 10.12
N GLU A 205 1.35 -10.37 8.83
CA GLU A 205 2.38 -9.70 8.03
C GLU A 205 2.12 -8.18 7.95
N ALA A 206 0.90 -7.78 7.67
CA ALA A 206 0.51 -6.38 7.62
C ALA A 206 0.61 -5.69 8.98
N ALA A 207 0.17 -6.35 10.06
CA ALA A 207 0.26 -5.83 11.42
C ALA A 207 1.71 -5.61 11.86
N GLU A 208 2.60 -6.58 11.63
CA GLU A 208 4.03 -6.45 11.94
C GLU A 208 4.66 -5.27 11.17
N ARG A 209 4.35 -5.15 9.88
CA ARG A 209 4.82 -4.05 9.04
C ARG A 209 4.37 -2.69 9.56
N VAL A 210 3.07 -2.52 9.80
CA VAL A 210 2.49 -1.24 10.23
C VAL A 210 2.97 -0.84 11.62
N VAL A 211 3.16 -1.79 12.54
CA VAL A 211 3.72 -1.51 13.88
C VAL A 211 5.20 -1.11 13.77
N THR A 212 5.97 -1.75 12.88
CA THR A 212 7.39 -1.46 12.69
C THR A 212 7.60 -0.10 12.01
N ASP A 213 6.69 0.27 11.11
CA ASP A 213 6.78 1.48 10.28
C ASP A 213 5.65 2.49 10.56
N ALA A 214 5.18 2.56 11.78
CA ALA A 214 4.07 3.44 12.19
C ALA A 214 4.36 4.93 11.90
N GLN A 215 5.63 5.34 11.85
CA GLN A 215 6.04 6.71 11.50
C GLN A 215 5.62 7.14 10.10
N ALA A 216 5.30 6.22 9.20
CA ALA A 216 4.76 6.56 7.88
C ALA A 216 3.31 7.09 7.96
N ILE A 217 2.61 6.87 9.08
CA ILE A 217 1.25 7.35 9.31
C ILE A 217 1.31 8.70 10.02
N THR A 218 0.97 9.76 9.30
CA THR A 218 1.03 11.15 9.78
C THR A 218 -0.33 11.76 10.09
N LEU A 219 -1.42 11.02 9.87
CA LEU A 219 -2.80 11.45 10.14
C LEU A 219 -3.06 11.61 11.64
N PRO A 220 -3.88 12.60 12.07
CA PRO A 220 -4.37 12.66 13.44
C PRO A 220 -4.99 11.32 13.86
N THR A 221 -4.48 10.72 14.95
CA THR A 221 -4.86 9.36 15.33
C THR A 221 -5.15 9.24 16.82
N GLN A 222 -6.36 8.76 17.14
CA GLN A 222 -6.72 8.33 18.49
C GLN A 222 -6.65 6.80 18.59
N LEU A 223 -6.05 6.29 19.66
CA LEU A 223 -5.97 4.87 19.98
C LEU A 223 -6.73 4.56 21.26
N LEU A 224 -7.77 3.73 21.19
CA LEU A 224 -8.52 3.22 22.32
C LEU A 224 -8.09 1.78 22.59
N ILE A 225 -7.55 1.50 23.80
CA ILE A 225 -7.04 0.19 24.21
C ILE A 225 -7.95 -0.39 25.27
N SER A 226 -8.50 -1.59 25.06
CA SER A 226 -9.23 -2.34 26.08
C SER A 226 -8.25 -2.92 27.11
N GLY A 227 -8.31 -2.45 28.37
CA GLY A 227 -7.33 -2.77 29.41
C GLY A 227 -7.32 -4.24 29.87
N ALA A 228 -8.44 -4.95 29.73
CA ALA A 228 -8.59 -6.37 30.09
C ALA A 228 -8.81 -7.26 28.85
N ASP A 229 -8.18 -6.95 27.74
CA ASP A 229 -8.34 -7.64 26.45
C ASP A 229 -7.82 -9.09 26.51
N TRP A 230 -8.71 -10.05 26.20
CA TRP A 230 -8.40 -11.49 26.13
C TRP A 230 -7.95 -11.95 24.74
N VAL A 231 -8.12 -11.11 23.70
CA VAL A 231 -7.95 -11.50 22.30
C VAL A 231 -6.61 -11.04 21.73
N VAL A 232 -6.17 -9.83 22.11
CA VAL A 232 -4.96 -9.23 21.53
C VAL A 232 -3.96 -8.81 22.60
N HIS A 233 -2.69 -8.68 22.20
CA HIS A 233 -1.62 -8.16 23.05
C HIS A 233 -1.57 -6.64 23.02
N HIS A 234 -1.38 -5.99 24.17
CA HIS A 234 -1.25 -4.53 24.29
C HIS A 234 0.09 -3.99 23.79
N GLY A 235 1.19 -4.74 23.98
CA GLY A 235 2.53 -4.29 23.64
C GLY A 235 2.67 -3.73 22.20
N PRO A 236 2.18 -4.42 21.16
CA PRO A 236 2.19 -3.89 19.79
C PRO A 236 1.33 -2.64 19.61
N GLN A 237 0.22 -2.50 20.34
CA GLN A 237 -0.61 -1.29 20.29
C GLN A 237 0.13 -0.08 20.86
N HIS A 238 0.86 -0.25 21.96
CA HIS A 238 1.71 0.80 22.53
C HIS A 238 2.85 1.16 21.57
N ARG A 239 3.58 0.16 21.02
CA ARG A 239 4.66 0.43 20.05
C ARG A 239 4.15 1.16 18.81
N PHE A 240 3.01 0.77 18.27
CA PHE A 240 2.38 1.47 17.15
C PHE A 240 2.12 2.93 17.49
N PHE A 241 1.48 3.20 18.64
CA PHE A 241 1.18 4.57 19.08
C PHE A 241 2.44 5.41 19.27
N ASP A 242 3.45 4.84 19.93
CA ASP A 242 4.70 5.54 20.21
C ASP A 242 5.45 5.86 18.90
N GLY A 243 5.38 4.95 17.91
CA GLY A 243 5.99 5.09 16.59
C GLY A 243 5.24 5.97 15.60
N LEU A 244 3.97 6.37 15.85
CA LEU A 244 3.20 7.19 14.91
C LEU A 244 3.90 8.50 14.56
N GLY A 245 3.99 8.80 13.25
CA GLY A 245 4.52 10.06 12.72
C GLY A 245 3.56 11.25 12.80
N SER A 246 2.36 11.04 13.32
CA SER A 246 1.37 12.10 13.50
C SER A 246 1.77 13.11 14.55
N ALA A 247 1.60 14.39 14.24
CA ALA A 247 1.76 15.49 15.21
C ALA A 247 0.62 15.52 16.25
N VAL A 248 -0.56 14.98 15.89
CA VAL A 248 -1.75 14.91 16.76
C VAL A 248 -2.07 13.44 17.00
N LYS A 249 -1.72 12.95 18.19
CA LYS A 249 -2.03 11.58 18.60
C LYS A 249 -2.42 11.51 20.06
N GLU A 250 -3.43 10.71 20.39
CA GLU A 250 -3.84 10.46 21.77
C GLU A 250 -4.16 8.99 22.00
N LYS A 251 -3.92 8.51 23.22
CA LYS A 251 -4.09 7.12 23.61
C LYS A 251 -4.86 7.03 24.91
N HIS A 252 -5.89 6.17 24.94
CA HIS A 252 -6.67 5.90 26.13
C HIS A 252 -6.68 4.40 26.41
N VAL A 253 -6.24 4.00 27.60
CA VAL A 253 -6.43 2.65 28.12
C VAL A 253 -7.73 2.64 28.93
N LEU A 254 -8.68 1.84 28.47
CA LEU A 254 -10.00 1.69 29.10
C LEU A 254 -9.94 0.50 30.04
N GLU A 255 -9.69 0.79 31.31
CA GLU A 255 -9.52 -0.24 32.33
C GLU A 255 -10.76 -1.15 32.44
N GLY A 256 -10.53 -2.45 32.55
CA GLY A 256 -11.60 -3.45 32.65
C GLY A 256 -12.30 -3.79 31.33
N PHE A 257 -12.14 -3.04 30.26
CA PHE A 257 -12.78 -3.32 28.98
C PHE A 257 -12.23 -4.60 28.33
N TYR A 258 -13.12 -5.43 27.81
CA TYR A 258 -12.77 -6.56 26.94
C TYR A 258 -12.63 -6.11 25.48
N HIS A 259 -12.34 -7.04 24.58
CA HIS A 259 -11.92 -6.76 23.20
C HIS A 259 -12.93 -5.98 22.34
N ASP A 260 -14.23 -6.08 22.60
CA ASP A 260 -15.27 -5.32 21.87
C ASP A 260 -15.42 -3.90 22.47
N THR A 261 -14.36 -3.10 22.36
CA THR A 261 -14.22 -1.76 22.96
C THR A 261 -15.45 -0.88 22.74
N LEU A 262 -15.94 -0.85 21.50
CA LEU A 262 -17.10 -0.02 21.09
C LEU A 262 -18.44 -0.73 21.29
N GLY A 263 -18.44 -1.99 21.74
CA GLY A 263 -19.61 -2.78 22.09
C GLY A 263 -19.59 -3.25 23.53
N GLU A 264 -18.72 -2.70 24.38
CA GLU A 264 -18.64 -3.03 25.79
C GLU A 264 -19.88 -2.51 26.56
N LYS A 265 -20.12 -3.02 27.77
CA LYS A 265 -21.22 -2.58 28.62
C LYS A 265 -21.15 -1.07 28.90
N ASP A 266 -19.96 -0.61 29.28
CA ASP A 266 -19.70 0.79 29.62
C ASP A 266 -19.10 1.59 28.42
N ARG A 267 -19.42 1.19 27.18
CA ARG A 267 -18.88 1.75 25.91
C ARG A 267 -19.06 3.25 25.76
N LYS A 268 -19.97 3.87 26.53
CA LYS A 268 -20.12 5.32 26.53
C LYS A 268 -18.79 6.04 26.81
N LEU A 269 -17.93 5.48 27.66
CA LEU A 269 -16.60 6.02 27.90
C LEU A 269 -15.73 6.05 26.63
N ALA A 270 -15.86 5.03 25.78
CA ALA A 270 -15.12 4.93 24.51
C ALA A 270 -15.74 5.84 23.44
N THR A 271 -17.07 5.84 23.32
CA THR A 271 -17.77 6.65 22.30
C THR A 271 -17.67 8.15 22.58
N ASP A 272 -17.70 8.59 23.85
CA ASP A 272 -17.48 9.99 24.21
C ASP A 272 -16.05 10.45 23.82
N LYS A 273 -15.03 9.63 24.11
CA LYS A 273 -13.64 9.94 23.69
C LYS A 273 -13.50 10.02 22.17
N ALA A 274 -14.12 9.09 21.45
CA ALA A 274 -14.12 9.08 19.99
C ALA A 274 -14.81 10.32 19.41
N ARG A 275 -16.00 10.65 19.91
CA ARG A 275 -16.74 11.85 19.53
C ARG A 275 -15.92 13.11 19.75
N ASP A 276 -15.40 13.30 20.96
CA ASP A 276 -14.67 14.49 21.34
C ASP A 276 -13.38 14.67 20.51
N PHE A 277 -12.71 13.56 20.16
CA PHE A 277 -11.56 13.61 19.26
C PHE A 277 -11.98 14.01 17.84
N ILE A 278 -13.01 13.39 17.29
CA ILE A 278 -13.53 13.72 15.96
C ILE A 278 -13.89 15.20 15.89
N LEU A 279 -14.70 15.69 16.84
CA LEU A 279 -15.11 17.10 16.86
C LEU A 279 -13.91 18.04 16.92
N ARG A 280 -12.92 17.77 17.78
CA ARG A 280 -11.71 18.61 17.82
C ARG A 280 -10.97 18.67 16.49
N GLN A 281 -10.89 17.53 15.75
CA GLN A 281 -10.21 17.52 14.45
C GLN A 281 -11.01 18.27 13.37
N PHE A 282 -12.33 18.34 13.48
CA PHE A 282 -13.17 19.15 12.57
C PHE A 282 -13.17 20.62 12.96
N ASP A 283 -13.15 20.95 14.25
CA ASP A 283 -13.08 22.34 14.75
C ASP A 283 -11.70 22.97 14.48
N HIS A 284 -10.64 22.17 14.68
CA HIS A 284 -9.25 22.59 14.56
C HIS A 284 -8.46 21.59 13.70
N PRO A 285 -8.61 21.65 12.36
CA PRO A 285 -7.90 20.76 11.46
C PRO A 285 -6.38 20.85 11.63
N ALA A 286 -5.74 19.71 11.87
CA ALA A 286 -4.29 19.66 11.95
C ALA A 286 -3.65 19.97 10.59
N ALA A 287 -2.60 20.78 10.59
CA ALA A 287 -1.79 20.99 9.40
C ALA A 287 -1.08 19.66 9.03
N PRO A 288 -1.03 19.30 7.74
CA PRO A 288 -0.28 18.13 7.30
C PRO A 288 1.21 18.23 7.69
N VAL A 289 1.78 17.14 8.16
CA VAL A 289 3.23 17.05 8.42
C VAL A 289 3.97 17.18 7.10
N SER A 290 4.90 18.14 7.00
CA SER A 290 5.74 18.30 5.81
C SER A 290 6.82 17.22 5.76
N LEU A 291 6.85 16.47 4.65
CA LEU A 291 7.83 15.41 4.38
C LEU A 291 8.78 15.76 3.23
N LEU A 292 8.73 16.99 2.70
CA LEU A 292 9.57 17.41 1.57
C LEU A 292 11.07 17.34 1.84
N ASN A 293 11.46 17.42 3.12
CA ASN A 293 12.86 17.31 3.58
C ASN A 293 13.13 16.02 4.36
N ALA A 294 12.29 14.98 4.22
CA ALA A 294 12.47 13.69 4.91
C ALA A 294 13.72 12.90 4.45
N ASP A 295 14.38 13.36 3.39
CA ASP A 295 15.70 12.90 2.94
C ASP A 295 16.87 13.39 3.78
N ARG A 296 16.68 14.41 4.62
CA ARG A 296 17.71 15.03 5.46
C ARG A 296 17.60 14.68 6.93
N HIS A 297 16.43 14.25 7.37
CA HIS A 297 16.15 13.89 8.76
C HIS A 297 14.93 12.97 8.84
N GLY A 298 14.81 12.26 9.96
CA GLY A 298 13.69 11.36 10.23
C GLY A 298 13.99 9.90 9.89
N ALA A 299 13.02 9.04 10.16
CA ALA A 299 13.24 7.60 10.24
C ALA A 299 13.79 6.95 8.97
N THR A 300 13.31 7.35 7.78
CA THR A 300 13.80 6.78 6.51
C THR A 300 15.20 7.26 6.14
N HIS A 301 15.57 8.50 6.53
CA HIS A 301 16.92 9.01 6.43
C HIS A 301 17.86 8.21 7.35
N ASP A 302 17.54 8.12 8.64
CA ASP A 302 18.36 7.42 9.63
C ASP A 302 18.53 5.93 9.29
N GLU A 303 17.49 5.28 8.75
CA GLU A 303 17.54 3.91 8.24
C GLU A 303 18.52 3.77 7.08
N SER A 304 18.46 4.64 6.09
CA SER A 304 19.36 4.60 4.92
C SER A 304 20.80 4.88 5.32
N GLU A 305 21.06 5.84 6.22
CA GLU A 305 22.37 6.13 6.78
C GLU A 305 22.94 4.95 7.56
N ALA A 306 22.11 4.29 8.38
CA ALA A 306 22.52 3.07 9.10
C ALA A 306 22.85 1.92 8.16
N LEU A 307 22.13 1.78 7.06
CA LEU A 307 22.40 0.78 6.02
C LEU A 307 23.65 1.10 5.21
N ALA A 308 23.95 2.37 4.97
CA ALA A 308 25.16 2.82 4.26
C ALA A 308 26.44 2.57 5.06
N ARG A 309 26.37 2.60 6.41
CA ARG A 309 27.56 2.40 7.25
C ARG A 309 28.07 0.97 7.15
N PRO A 310 29.36 0.74 6.85
CA PRO A 310 29.95 -0.59 6.82
C PRO A 310 29.85 -1.29 8.18
N LEU A 311 29.59 -2.59 8.16
CA LEU A 311 29.69 -3.42 9.37
C LEU A 311 31.14 -3.80 9.64
N SER A 312 31.52 -3.89 10.93
CA SER A 312 32.82 -4.45 11.30
C SER A 312 32.93 -5.88 10.77
N SER A 313 34.04 -6.17 10.07
CA SER A 313 34.35 -7.50 9.53
C SER A 313 34.47 -8.59 10.59
N LEU A 314 34.77 -8.21 11.84
CA LEU A 314 34.92 -9.13 12.97
C LEU A 314 33.61 -9.30 13.78
N SER A 315 32.56 -8.50 13.47
CA SER A 315 31.26 -8.67 14.15
C SER A 315 30.51 -9.91 13.65
N PRO A 316 29.71 -10.58 14.51
CA PRO A 316 28.89 -11.71 14.06
C PRO A 316 28.00 -11.38 12.88
N ARG A 317 27.46 -10.15 12.84
CA ARG A 317 26.62 -9.64 11.75
C ARG A 317 27.44 -9.41 10.47
N GLY A 318 28.67 -8.87 10.60
CA GLY A 318 29.59 -8.70 9.47
C GLY A 318 30.02 -10.03 8.86
N LEU A 319 30.33 -11.05 9.70
CA LEU A 319 30.67 -12.40 9.26
C LEU A 319 29.49 -13.08 8.56
N TYR A 320 28.27 -12.95 9.10
CA TYR A 320 27.05 -13.46 8.47
C TYR A 320 26.89 -12.92 7.04
N TRP A 321 26.97 -11.60 6.87
CA TRP A 321 26.82 -10.98 5.54
C TRP A 321 27.98 -11.29 4.60
N ALA A 322 29.19 -11.48 5.12
CA ALA A 322 30.33 -11.95 4.32
C ALA A 322 30.10 -13.37 3.78
N ALA A 323 29.63 -14.28 4.63
CA ALA A 323 29.28 -15.65 4.23
C ALA A 323 28.10 -15.64 3.22
N TYR A 324 27.09 -14.80 3.43
CA TYR A 324 25.97 -14.65 2.51
C TYR A 324 26.44 -14.15 1.12
N ARG A 325 27.29 -13.12 1.05
CA ARG A 325 27.88 -12.65 -0.23
C ARG A 325 28.70 -13.75 -0.91
N ALA A 326 29.47 -14.54 -0.14
CA ALA A 326 30.22 -15.67 -0.70
C ALA A 326 29.29 -16.73 -1.29
N SER A 327 28.19 -17.06 -0.62
CA SER A 327 27.18 -18.00 -1.13
C SER A 327 26.49 -17.48 -2.40
N MET A 328 26.20 -16.17 -2.48
CA MET A 328 25.66 -15.54 -3.69
C MET A 328 26.65 -15.61 -4.87
N LYS A 329 27.93 -15.36 -4.64
CA LYS A 329 28.98 -15.51 -5.67
C LYS A 329 29.07 -16.96 -6.17
N LEU A 330 29.00 -17.92 -5.26
CA LEU A 330 29.01 -19.34 -5.62
C LEU A 330 27.76 -19.73 -6.40
N GLY A 331 26.57 -19.31 -5.93
CA GLY A 331 25.29 -19.53 -6.60
C GLY A 331 25.26 -18.89 -7.99
N GLY A 332 25.90 -17.73 -8.16
CA GLY A 332 26.02 -17.03 -9.44
C GLY A 332 26.82 -17.79 -10.51
N ARG A 333 27.60 -18.82 -10.14
CA ARG A 333 28.24 -19.71 -11.13
C ARG A 333 27.24 -20.61 -11.84
N LEU A 334 26.09 -20.85 -11.23
CA LEU A 334 25.07 -21.77 -11.71
C LEU A 334 23.77 -21.02 -12.10
N SER A 335 23.44 -19.91 -11.42
CA SER A 335 22.24 -19.11 -11.67
C SER A 335 22.52 -18.00 -12.67
N ALA A 336 21.77 -17.95 -13.76
CA ALA A 336 21.89 -16.91 -14.77
C ALA A 336 21.48 -15.52 -14.23
N GLY A 337 20.43 -15.45 -13.41
CA GLY A 337 19.95 -14.20 -12.82
C GLY A 337 20.94 -13.60 -11.82
N ILE A 338 21.51 -14.42 -10.92
CA ILE A 338 22.53 -13.96 -9.98
C ILE A 338 23.81 -13.53 -10.72
N ALA A 339 24.26 -14.30 -11.72
CA ALA A 339 25.40 -13.93 -12.57
C ALA A 339 25.19 -12.60 -13.29
N LEU A 340 23.99 -12.38 -13.83
CA LEU A 340 23.60 -11.13 -14.47
C LEU A 340 23.65 -9.96 -13.47
N GLY A 341 23.06 -10.12 -12.29
CA GLY A 341 23.08 -9.09 -11.25
C GLY A 341 24.49 -8.71 -10.82
N HIS A 342 25.41 -9.68 -10.65
CA HIS A 342 26.82 -9.39 -10.35
C HIS A 342 27.55 -8.65 -11.48
N ARG A 343 27.17 -8.88 -12.75
CA ARG A 343 27.81 -8.26 -13.91
C ARG A 343 27.29 -6.87 -14.21
N THR A 344 25.99 -6.62 -14.04
CA THR A 344 25.31 -5.39 -14.50
C THR A 344 24.76 -4.54 -13.37
N GLY A 345 24.78 -5.05 -12.12
CA GLY A 345 24.05 -4.51 -10.97
C GLY A 345 22.67 -5.17 -10.82
N PHE A 346 22.28 -5.44 -9.57
CA PHE A 346 20.98 -6.06 -9.28
C PHE A 346 19.79 -5.11 -9.51
N ASP A 347 20.04 -3.82 -9.56
CA ASP A 347 19.10 -2.73 -9.86
C ASP A 347 19.13 -2.26 -11.32
N SER A 348 19.90 -2.94 -12.21
CA SER A 348 20.03 -2.56 -13.61
C SER A 348 18.80 -2.91 -14.43
N GLY A 349 18.57 -2.18 -15.54
CA GLY A 349 17.51 -2.48 -16.50
C GLY A 349 17.58 -3.89 -17.06
N SER A 350 18.80 -4.42 -17.27
CA SER A 350 19.00 -5.81 -17.73
C SER A 350 18.57 -6.85 -16.69
N THR A 351 18.87 -6.62 -15.40
CA THR A 351 18.41 -7.49 -14.31
C THR A 351 16.89 -7.41 -14.17
N LEU A 352 16.30 -6.21 -14.24
CA LEU A 352 14.85 -6.06 -14.17
C LEU A 352 14.15 -6.72 -15.35
N ASP A 353 14.70 -6.64 -16.57
CA ASP A 353 14.16 -7.35 -17.74
C ASP A 353 14.18 -8.87 -17.56
N TYR A 354 15.26 -9.41 -16.98
CA TYR A 354 15.33 -10.83 -16.63
C TYR A 354 14.25 -11.23 -15.60
N VAL A 355 14.04 -10.40 -14.58
CA VAL A 355 12.99 -10.60 -13.57
C VAL A 355 11.59 -10.53 -14.20
N TYR A 356 11.36 -9.63 -15.14
CA TYR A 356 10.08 -9.50 -15.85
C TYR A 356 9.77 -10.74 -16.69
N ARG A 357 10.77 -11.29 -17.40
CA ARG A 357 10.61 -12.54 -18.16
C ARG A 357 10.32 -13.75 -17.28
N ASN A 358 10.76 -13.74 -16.02
CA ASN A 358 10.49 -14.76 -15.00
C ASN A 358 10.80 -16.21 -15.43
N THR A 359 11.79 -16.40 -16.28
CA THR A 359 12.22 -17.71 -16.78
C THR A 359 13.56 -18.09 -16.18
N ALA A 360 13.60 -19.18 -15.42
CA ALA A 360 14.84 -19.70 -14.82
C ALA A 360 15.69 -20.38 -15.89
N THR A 361 16.87 -19.80 -16.20
CA THR A 361 17.78 -20.24 -17.27
C THR A 361 19.16 -20.68 -16.77
N GLY A 362 19.30 -20.94 -15.47
CA GLY A 362 20.54 -21.42 -14.84
C GLY A 362 21.00 -22.77 -15.35
N SER A 363 22.29 -23.06 -15.16
CA SER A 363 22.97 -24.25 -15.69
C SER A 363 22.49 -25.55 -15.04
N GLY A 364 22.02 -26.49 -15.82
CA GLY A 364 21.53 -27.81 -15.35
C GLY A 364 20.27 -27.69 -14.46
N THR A 365 19.90 -28.77 -13.81
CA THR A 365 18.73 -28.82 -12.90
C THR A 365 18.96 -28.01 -11.63
N LEU A 366 20.14 -28.12 -11.02
CA LEU A 366 20.51 -27.39 -9.80
C LEU A 366 20.57 -25.87 -10.07
N GLY A 367 21.21 -25.46 -11.16
CA GLY A 367 21.30 -24.05 -11.53
C GLY A 367 19.92 -23.43 -11.80
N ARG A 368 19.02 -24.16 -12.48
CA ARG A 368 17.61 -23.72 -12.64
C ARG A 368 16.86 -23.64 -11.32
N ALA A 369 17.11 -24.56 -10.38
CA ALA A 369 16.48 -24.52 -9.07
C ALA A 369 16.97 -23.31 -8.25
N ILE A 370 18.26 -23.01 -8.25
CA ILE A 370 18.85 -21.83 -7.60
C ILE A 370 18.26 -20.55 -8.24
N ASP A 371 18.21 -20.51 -9.56
CA ASP A 371 17.69 -19.38 -10.33
C ASP A 371 16.19 -19.15 -10.07
N ARG A 372 15.42 -20.24 -9.96
CA ARG A 372 14.01 -20.16 -9.57
C ARG A 372 13.83 -19.57 -8.17
N ASN A 373 14.64 -20.03 -7.20
CA ASN A 373 14.62 -19.49 -5.84
C ASN A 373 14.99 -17.99 -5.81
N TYR A 374 15.97 -17.59 -6.62
CA TYR A 374 16.32 -16.17 -6.80
C TYR A 374 15.13 -15.36 -7.35
N LEU A 375 14.49 -15.81 -8.43
CA LEU A 375 13.34 -15.16 -9.04
C LEU A 375 12.10 -15.16 -8.12
N ASP A 376 11.98 -16.08 -7.19
CA ASP A 376 10.87 -16.17 -6.23
C ASP A 376 11.09 -15.32 -4.97
N ALA A 377 12.23 -14.64 -4.83
CA ALA A 377 12.44 -13.68 -3.75
C ALA A 377 11.33 -12.61 -3.74
N ILE A 378 10.92 -12.21 -2.54
CA ILE A 378 9.75 -11.32 -2.35
C ILE A 378 9.91 -9.99 -3.10
N GLY A 379 11.11 -9.40 -3.13
CA GLY A 379 11.39 -8.19 -3.89
C GLY A 379 11.12 -8.37 -5.39
N TRP A 380 11.58 -9.48 -5.99
CA TRP A 380 11.33 -9.76 -7.41
C TRP A 380 9.88 -10.09 -7.72
N ARG A 381 9.16 -10.72 -6.81
CA ARG A 381 7.71 -10.91 -6.92
C ARG A 381 6.99 -9.55 -6.90
N GLY A 382 7.39 -8.65 -6.00
CA GLY A 382 6.90 -7.28 -5.96
C GLY A 382 7.17 -6.50 -7.26
N ILE A 383 8.38 -6.61 -7.81
CA ILE A 383 8.76 -6.01 -9.11
C ILE A 383 7.86 -6.51 -10.25
N ARG A 384 7.55 -7.81 -10.31
CA ARG A 384 6.62 -8.34 -11.31
C ARG A 384 5.18 -7.88 -11.09
N GLN A 385 4.76 -7.71 -9.83
CA GLN A 385 3.44 -7.14 -9.54
C GLN A 385 3.39 -5.65 -9.91
N ARG A 386 4.46 -4.89 -9.62
CA ARG A 386 4.62 -3.49 -10.06
C ARG A 386 4.48 -3.36 -11.58
N LYS A 387 5.11 -4.25 -12.36
CA LYS A 387 4.96 -4.29 -13.83
C LYS A 387 3.49 -4.40 -14.22
N ARG A 388 2.73 -5.37 -13.66
CA ARG A 388 1.30 -5.55 -13.95
C ARG A 388 0.49 -4.30 -13.61
N HIS A 389 0.73 -3.71 -12.45
CA HIS A 389 0.05 -2.48 -12.05
C HIS A 389 0.37 -1.29 -12.96
N LEU A 390 1.62 -1.18 -13.44
CA LEU A 390 1.99 -0.17 -14.46
C LEU A 390 1.23 -0.37 -15.76
N GLU A 391 1.15 -1.60 -16.24
CA GLU A 391 0.41 -1.94 -17.47
C GLU A 391 -1.08 -1.64 -17.33
N GLU A 392 -1.70 -2.00 -16.20
CA GLU A 392 -3.10 -1.70 -15.91
C GLU A 392 -3.37 -0.20 -15.90
N LEU A 393 -2.57 0.58 -15.15
CA LEU A 393 -2.75 2.01 -15.05
C LEU A 393 -2.40 2.75 -16.35
N LEU A 394 -1.45 2.23 -17.14
CA LEU A 394 -1.14 2.79 -18.46
C LEU A 394 -2.32 2.62 -19.43
N ARG A 395 -2.95 1.42 -19.47
CA ARG A 395 -4.15 1.18 -20.28
C ARG A 395 -5.31 2.08 -19.83
N LEU A 396 -5.48 2.26 -18.52
CA LEU A 396 -6.48 3.17 -17.96
C LEU A 396 -6.22 4.62 -18.38
N ALA A 397 -4.97 5.09 -18.29
CA ALA A 397 -4.56 6.43 -18.69
C ALA A 397 -4.83 6.69 -20.18
N LEU A 398 -4.50 5.74 -21.05
CA LEU A 398 -4.82 5.79 -22.49
C LEU A 398 -6.33 5.87 -22.73
N GLY A 399 -7.11 5.07 -22.03
CA GLY A 399 -8.57 5.08 -22.13
C GLY A 399 -9.19 6.43 -21.72
N ARG A 400 -8.73 7.01 -20.61
CA ARG A 400 -9.17 8.34 -20.13
C ARG A 400 -8.87 9.44 -21.13
N LEU A 401 -7.61 9.55 -21.57
CA LEU A 401 -7.21 10.59 -22.53
C LEU A 401 -7.96 10.44 -23.87
N HIS A 402 -8.17 9.21 -24.30
CA HIS A 402 -8.96 8.97 -25.51
C HIS A 402 -10.41 9.43 -25.37
N THR A 403 -11.07 9.11 -24.25
CA THR A 403 -12.44 9.57 -23.96
C THR A 403 -12.52 11.10 -23.90
N GLU A 404 -11.42 11.75 -23.47
CA GLU A 404 -11.27 13.21 -23.44
C GLU A 404 -10.89 13.79 -24.83
N GLY A 405 -10.78 12.97 -25.89
CA GLY A 405 -10.41 13.43 -27.24
C GLY A 405 -8.96 13.92 -27.38
N ARG A 406 -8.06 13.51 -26.48
CA ARG A 406 -6.66 13.96 -26.43
C ARG A 406 -5.74 13.04 -27.22
N PRO A 407 -4.65 13.56 -27.79
CA PRO A 407 -3.64 12.74 -28.45
C PRO A 407 -2.98 11.79 -27.45
N LEU A 408 -2.56 10.60 -27.90
CA LEU A 408 -1.93 9.57 -27.06
C LEU A 408 -0.42 9.57 -27.33
N ARG A 409 0.36 10.31 -26.56
CA ARG A 409 1.82 10.45 -26.69
C ARG A 409 2.48 10.09 -25.37
N VAL A 410 3.32 9.05 -25.39
CA VAL A 410 3.93 8.46 -24.20
C VAL A 410 5.41 8.82 -24.12
N LEU A 411 5.84 9.29 -22.95
CA LEU A 411 7.24 9.50 -22.58
C LEU A 411 7.57 8.68 -21.34
N ASP A 412 8.64 7.88 -21.39
CA ASP A 412 9.22 7.21 -20.22
C ASP A 412 10.67 7.65 -20.05
N ILE A 413 11.03 8.20 -18.88
CA ILE A 413 12.34 8.86 -18.67
C ILE A 413 13.39 7.99 -17.99
N ALA A 414 13.05 6.79 -17.54
CA ALA A 414 13.96 5.80 -16.95
C ALA A 414 13.48 4.39 -17.31
N ALA A 415 13.37 4.14 -18.60
CA ALA A 415 12.63 3.02 -19.14
C ALA A 415 13.28 1.64 -18.93
N GLY A 416 14.58 1.57 -18.55
CA GLY A 416 15.32 0.32 -18.62
C GLY A 416 15.32 -0.21 -20.05
N HIS A 417 14.80 -1.42 -20.29
CA HIS A 417 14.54 -1.90 -21.65
C HIS A 417 13.15 -1.51 -22.19
N GLY A 418 12.30 -0.85 -21.40
CA GLY A 418 10.95 -0.43 -21.79
C GLY A 418 9.92 -1.55 -21.94
N ARG A 419 10.22 -2.77 -21.50
CA ARG A 419 9.35 -3.96 -21.70
C ARG A 419 7.92 -3.75 -21.24
N TYR A 420 7.71 -3.20 -20.05
CA TYR A 420 6.36 -2.98 -19.49
C TYR A 420 5.53 -1.99 -20.32
N VAL A 421 6.17 -0.94 -20.88
CA VAL A 421 5.49 0.00 -21.78
C VAL A 421 5.15 -0.68 -23.10
N LEU A 422 6.14 -1.31 -23.73
CA LEU A 422 5.96 -1.91 -25.05
C LEU A 422 4.95 -3.07 -25.04
N GLU A 423 4.96 -3.93 -24.00
CA GLU A 423 3.99 -5.02 -23.87
C GLU A 423 2.59 -4.47 -23.58
N ALA A 424 2.42 -3.50 -22.67
CA ALA A 424 1.13 -2.87 -22.41
C ALA A 424 0.51 -2.26 -23.67
N LEU A 425 1.34 -1.63 -24.53
CA LEU A 425 0.87 -0.92 -25.72
C LEU A 425 0.68 -1.82 -26.94
N THR A 426 1.38 -2.95 -27.01
CA THR A 426 1.15 -3.97 -28.06
C THR A 426 -0.26 -4.57 -27.93
N GLU A 427 -0.71 -4.77 -26.68
CA GLU A 427 -2.03 -5.34 -26.38
C GLU A 427 -3.13 -4.27 -26.21
N ALA A 428 -2.78 -2.99 -26.29
CA ALA A 428 -3.75 -1.92 -26.07
C ALA A 428 -4.78 -1.86 -27.23
N PRO A 429 -6.08 -1.66 -26.92
CA PRO A 429 -7.12 -1.53 -27.94
C PRO A 429 -6.88 -0.37 -28.90
N ARG A 430 -6.08 0.61 -28.47
CA ARG A 430 -5.73 1.81 -29.23
C ARG A 430 -4.24 2.09 -29.13
N ARG A 431 -3.60 2.21 -30.28
CA ARG A 431 -2.17 2.51 -30.37
C ARG A 431 -1.92 4.00 -30.11
N PRO A 432 -0.89 4.36 -29.35
CA PRO A 432 -0.45 5.75 -29.22
C PRO A 432 0.11 6.28 -30.56
N GLU A 433 0.07 7.60 -30.72
CA GLU A 433 0.66 8.29 -31.86
C GLU A 433 2.20 8.23 -31.81
N SER A 434 2.75 8.30 -30.59
CA SER A 434 4.20 8.21 -30.38
C SER A 434 4.56 7.66 -29.00
N ILE A 435 5.68 6.94 -28.95
CA ILE A 435 6.30 6.41 -27.74
C ILE A 435 7.77 6.83 -27.74
N LEU A 436 8.17 7.64 -26.75
CA LEU A 436 9.58 7.97 -26.52
C LEU A 436 10.03 7.30 -25.22
N LEU A 437 10.94 6.35 -25.35
CA LEU A 437 11.65 5.74 -24.21
C LEU A 437 13.01 6.40 -24.07
N ARG A 438 13.38 6.74 -22.82
CA ARG A 438 14.70 7.32 -22.51
C ARG A 438 15.34 6.58 -21.37
N ASP A 439 16.66 6.47 -21.41
CA ASP A 439 17.47 5.94 -20.31
C ASP A 439 18.88 6.52 -20.37
N PHE A 440 19.55 6.57 -19.23
CA PHE A 440 20.93 7.05 -19.13
C PHE A 440 21.95 6.03 -19.64
N SER A 441 21.63 4.72 -19.51
CA SER A 441 22.52 3.60 -19.86
C SER A 441 22.50 3.29 -21.37
N ASP A 442 23.67 3.30 -22.01
CA ASP A 442 23.81 2.91 -23.41
C ASP A 442 23.37 1.45 -23.66
N ILE A 443 23.51 0.58 -22.66
CA ILE A 443 23.04 -0.81 -22.73
C ILE A 443 21.52 -0.83 -22.83
N ASN A 444 20.83 -0.06 -21.98
CA ASN A 444 19.38 0.00 -21.97
C ASN A 444 18.84 0.60 -23.28
N VAL A 445 19.47 1.65 -23.79
CA VAL A 445 19.10 2.27 -25.07
C VAL A 445 19.20 1.27 -26.21
N ARG A 446 20.34 0.55 -26.32
CA ARG A 446 20.57 -0.46 -27.35
C ARG A 446 19.57 -1.62 -27.28
N ASP A 447 19.41 -2.19 -26.08
CA ASP A 447 18.59 -3.38 -25.88
C ASP A 447 17.09 -3.04 -25.94
N GLY A 448 16.70 -1.84 -25.50
CA GLY A 448 15.35 -1.31 -25.67
C GLY A 448 15.01 -1.01 -27.14
N ALA A 449 15.94 -0.45 -27.90
CA ALA A 449 15.75 -0.28 -29.34
C ALA A 449 15.62 -1.63 -30.08
N ALA A 450 16.33 -2.67 -29.65
CA ALA A 450 16.15 -4.03 -30.16
C ALA A 450 14.76 -4.58 -29.82
N LEU A 451 14.25 -4.33 -28.60
CA LEU A 451 12.93 -4.76 -28.17
C LEU A 451 11.81 -4.04 -28.96
N ILE A 452 11.97 -2.74 -29.29
CA ILE A 452 11.04 -2.01 -30.16
C ILE A 452 10.90 -2.74 -31.50
N ARG A 453 12.03 -3.14 -32.15
CA ARG A 453 12.02 -3.90 -33.40
C ARG A 453 11.36 -5.28 -33.24
N GLU A 454 11.70 -6.01 -32.15
CA GLU A 454 11.08 -7.31 -31.85
C GLU A 454 9.55 -7.22 -31.77
N LYS A 455 9.04 -6.10 -31.24
CA LYS A 455 7.60 -5.87 -31.07
C LYS A 455 6.93 -5.24 -32.30
N GLY A 456 7.66 -4.89 -33.36
CA GLY A 456 7.13 -4.26 -34.57
C GLY A 456 6.55 -2.85 -34.32
N LEU A 457 7.19 -2.07 -33.47
CA LEU A 457 6.70 -0.75 -33.03
C LEU A 457 7.57 0.40 -33.56
N GLU A 458 8.50 0.16 -34.49
CA GLU A 458 9.49 1.15 -34.99
C GLU A 458 8.85 2.39 -35.61
N THR A 459 7.64 2.26 -36.14
CA THR A 459 6.92 3.38 -36.75
C THR A 459 6.41 4.42 -35.76
N ILE A 460 6.22 4.02 -34.51
CA ILE A 460 5.63 4.87 -33.44
C ILE A 460 6.52 4.99 -32.22
N ALA A 461 7.51 4.11 -32.05
CA ALA A 461 8.37 4.07 -30.86
C ALA A 461 9.84 4.32 -31.23
N ARG A 462 10.51 5.12 -30.39
CA ARG A 462 11.96 5.34 -30.46
C ARG A 462 12.56 5.32 -29.06
N PHE A 463 13.85 4.99 -28.99
CA PHE A 463 14.64 4.98 -27.77
C PHE A 463 15.78 5.99 -27.88
N GLU A 464 15.93 6.87 -26.90
CA GLU A 464 16.96 7.91 -26.86
C GLU A 464 17.73 7.87 -25.54
N LYS A 465 19.02 8.23 -25.59
CA LYS A 465 19.79 8.47 -24.38
C LYS A 465 19.33 9.76 -23.71
N GLY A 466 19.14 9.76 -22.38
CA GLY A 466 18.77 10.96 -21.65
C GLY A 466 18.89 10.80 -20.15
N ASP A 467 19.19 11.91 -19.48
CA ASP A 467 19.21 11.99 -18.02
C ASP A 467 17.84 12.39 -17.50
N ALA A 468 17.23 11.54 -16.67
CA ALA A 468 15.93 11.77 -16.06
C ALA A 468 15.93 12.94 -15.05
N PHE A 469 17.10 13.38 -14.58
CA PHE A 469 17.26 14.49 -13.65
C PHE A 469 17.67 15.81 -14.34
N ASP A 470 17.92 15.80 -15.65
CA ASP A 470 18.10 17.02 -16.44
C ASP A 470 16.73 17.59 -16.83
N ARG A 471 16.27 18.56 -16.00
CA ARG A 471 14.96 19.21 -16.19
C ARG A 471 14.79 19.79 -17.59
N ALA A 472 15.81 20.48 -18.13
CA ALA A 472 15.74 21.13 -19.44
C ALA A 472 15.62 20.09 -20.57
N SER A 473 16.39 19.01 -20.49
CA SER A 473 16.36 17.92 -21.45
C SER A 473 15.02 17.16 -21.44
N VAL A 474 14.41 16.97 -20.25
CA VAL A 474 13.07 16.36 -20.14
C VAL A 474 12.00 17.30 -20.67
N ALA A 475 12.03 18.57 -20.27
CA ALA A 475 11.07 19.60 -20.72
C ALA A 475 11.08 19.83 -22.22
N GLY A 476 12.24 19.68 -22.87
CA GLY A 476 12.44 19.92 -24.32
C GLY A 476 11.93 18.79 -25.23
N VAL A 477 11.31 17.74 -24.70
CA VAL A 477 10.80 16.61 -25.50
C VAL A 477 9.70 17.06 -26.47
N SER A 478 9.85 16.67 -27.75
CA SER A 478 8.89 16.98 -28.81
C SER A 478 8.56 15.72 -29.64
N PRO A 479 7.28 15.51 -30.01
CA PRO A 479 6.10 16.26 -29.58
C PRO A 479 5.86 16.16 -28.06
N ARG A 480 5.19 17.15 -27.49
CA ARG A 480 4.88 17.14 -26.03
C ARG A 480 4.08 15.90 -25.66
N PRO A 481 4.49 15.15 -24.64
CA PRO A 481 3.75 13.97 -24.20
C PRO A 481 2.44 14.35 -23.50
N THR A 482 1.46 13.46 -23.58
CA THR A 482 0.22 13.52 -22.80
C THR A 482 0.25 12.50 -21.66
N ILE A 483 1.14 11.53 -21.72
CA ILE A 483 1.42 10.55 -20.67
C ILE A 483 2.91 10.53 -20.41
N GLY A 484 3.30 10.78 -19.16
CA GLY A 484 4.65 10.60 -18.67
C GLY A 484 4.75 9.38 -17.74
N ILE A 485 5.88 8.70 -17.76
CA ILE A 485 6.16 7.53 -16.91
C ILE A 485 7.52 7.70 -16.24
N VAL A 486 7.58 7.40 -14.94
CA VAL A 486 8.81 7.25 -14.16
C VAL A 486 8.69 6.01 -13.29
N SER A 487 9.43 4.97 -13.62
CA SER A 487 9.32 3.70 -12.92
C SER A 487 10.68 3.17 -12.44
N GLY A 488 10.76 2.84 -11.15
CA GLY A 488 11.95 2.19 -10.58
C GLY A 488 13.17 3.11 -10.48
N LEU A 489 12.98 4.42 -10.50
CA LEU A 489 14.07 5.39 -10.48
C LEU A 489 14.27 6.03 -9.11
N TYR A 490 13.22 6.60 -8.54
CA TYR A 490 13.35 7.50 -7.40
C TYR A 490 13.82 6.80 -6.12
N GLU A 491 13.50 5.52 -5.95
CA GLU A 491 13.99 4.70 -4.82
C GLU A 491 15.51 4.48 -4.84
N LEU A 492 16.17 4.63 -5.99
CA LEU A 492 17.63 4.50 -6.13
C LEU A 492 18.39 5.76 -5.71
N PHE A 493 17.70 6.90 -5.64
CA PHE A 493 18.30 8.20 -5.34
C PHE A 493 17.69 8.77 -4.05
N PRO A 494 18.47 8.89 -2.95
CA PRO A 494 17.92 9.30 -1.65
C PRO A 494 17.50 10.78 -1.60
N ASP A 495 18.11 11.65 -2.40
CA ASP A 495 17.94 13.11 -2.38
C ASP A 495 16.60 13.54 -3.01
N ASN A 496 15.79 14.24 -2.25
CA ASN A 496 14.50 14.78 -2.71
C ASN A 496 14.66 15.97 -3.67
N THR A 497 15.80 16.66 -3.66
CA THR A 497 16.10 17.74 -4.62
C THR A 497 16.21 17.16 -6.04
N MET A 498 16.87 16.01 -6.20
CA MET A 498 16.95 15.30 -7.48
C MET A 498 15.56 14.87 -7.95
N VAL A 499 14.77 14.25 -7.08
CA VAL A 499 13.39 13.81 -7.41
C VAL A 499 12.52 14.98 -7.81
N SER A 500 12.56 16.08 -7.06
CA SER A 500 11.80 17.32 -7.36
C SER A 500 12.21 17.92 -8.72
N ARG A 501 13.50 17.89 -9.06
CA ARG A 501 13.99 18.36 -10.36
C ARG A 501 13.46 17.50 -11.51
N SER A 502 13.47 16.19 -11.36
CA SER A 502 12.91 15.24 -12.34
C SER A 502 11.40 15.44 -12.51
N LEU A 503 10.65 15.52 -11.40
CA LEU A 503 9.21 15.77 -11.43
C LEU A 503 8.87 17.13 -12.05
N ALA A 504 9.66 18.18 -11.79
CA ALA A 504 9.49 19.48 -12.44
C ALA A 504 9.73 19.39 -13.96
N GLY A 505 10.74 18.62 -14.40
CA GLY A 505 10.97 18.36 -15.83
C GLY A 505 9.77 17.64 -16.48
N MET A 506 9.19 16.66 -15.79
CA MET A 506 7.97 15.98 -16.25
C MET A 506 6.77 16.92 -16.30
N ALA A 507 6.61 17.80 -15.31
CA ALA A 507 5.55 18.80 -15.31
C ALA A 507 5.71 19.79 -16.48
N ASP A 508 6.92 20.22 -16.78
CA ASP A 508 7.19 21.11 -17.92
C ASP A 508 6.95 20.38 -19.28
N ALA A 509 7.29 19.10 -19.39
CA ALA A 509 7.13 18.30 -20.61
C ALA A 509 5.66 17.94 -20.89
N ILE A 510 4.96 17.34 -19.91
CA ILE A 510 3.61 16.83 -20.09
C ILE A 510 2.64 17.99 -20.38
N GLU A 511 1.70 17.82 -21.31
CA GLU A 511 0.67 18.82 -21.56
C GLU A 511 -0.23 19.07 -20.33
N PRO A 512 -0.72 20.29 -20.08
CA PRO A 512 -1.73 20.56 -19.04
C PRO A 512 -2.92 19.59 -19.14
N GLY A 513 -3.33 19.00 -18.03
CA GLY A 513 -4.37 17.96 -17.98
C GLY A 513 -3.89 16.57 -18.44
N GLY A 514 -2.63 16.42 -18.88
CA GLY A 514 -2.03 15.12 -19.16
C GLY A 514 -1.75 14.31 -17.89
N LEU A 515 -1.26 13.10 -18.04
CA LEU A 515 -1.17 12.12 -16.96
C LEU A 515 0.28 11.73 -16.67
N LEU A 516 0.60 11.49 -15.41
CA LEU A 516 1.88 10.98 -14.94
C LEU A 516 1.66 9.64 -14.22
N LEU A 517 2.36 8.59 -14.65
CA LEU A 517 2.52 7.35 -13.91
C LEU A 517 3.86 7.37 -13.20
N TYR A 518 3.85 7.08 -11.89
CA TYR A 518 5.08 7.01 -11.10
C TYR A 518 5.03 5.86 -10.12
N THR A 519 6.22 5.33 -9.78
CA THR A 519 6.35 4.28 -8.78
C THR A 519 6.93 4.81 -7.49
N GLY A 520 6.63 4.14 -6.38
CA GLY A 520 7.19 4.37 -5.06
C GLY A 520 7.49 3.06 -4.36
N GLN A 521 8.32 3.15 -3.32
CA GLN A 521 8.67 2.02 -2.46
C GLN A 521 8.55 2.46 -1.00
N PRO A 522 7.29 2.47 -0.45
CA PRO A 522 7.08 2.90 0.93
C PRO A 522 7.67 1.95 1.97
N TRP A 523 7.81 0.68 1.64
CA TRP A 523 8.32 -0.37 2.51
C TRP A 523 9.11 -1.42 1.74
N HIS A 524 10.09 -2.08 2.39
CA HIS A 524 10.70 -3.29 1.86
C HIS A 524 11.24 -4.19 2.98
N PRO A 525 10.81 -5.47 3.08
CA PRO A 525 11.21 -6.34 4.19
C PRO A 525 12.67 -6.81 4.14
N GLN A 526 13.35 -6.61 3.02
CA GLN A 526 14.72 -7.09 2.79
C GLN A 526 15.74 -5.96 2.56
N LEU A 527 15.47 -4.72 3.04
CA LEU A 527 16.39 -3.59 2.83
C LEU A 527 17.81 -3.89 3.30
N GLU A 528 17.97 -4.52 4.45
CA GLU A 528 19.29 -4.87 4.95
C GLU A 528 20.00 -5.92 4.05
N LEU A 529 19.29 -6.96 3.60
CA LEU A 529 19.84 -7.94 2.67
C LEU A 529 20.31 -7.25 1.38
N ILE A 530 19.48 -6.38 0.83
CA ILE A 530 19.81 -5.63 -0.39
C ILE A 530 21.06 -4.79 -0.17
N ALA A 531 21.08 -3.96 0.87
CA ALA A 531 22.20 -3.09 1.18
C ALA A 531 23.51 -3.83 1.53
N ARG A 532 23.42 -5.03 2.13
CA ARG A 532 24.60 -5.79 2.60
C ARG A 532 25.10 -6.83 1.61
N ALA A 533 24.27 -7.31 0.71
CA ALA A 533 24.60 -8.44 -0.16
C ALA A 533 24.55 -8.15 -1.66
N LEU A 534 23.79 -7.16 -2.10
CA LEU A 534 23.62 -6.87 -3.51
C LEU A 534 24.40 -5.61 -3.93
N THR A 535 24.80 -5.58 -5.22
CA THR A 535 25.52 -4.46 -5.80
C THR A 535 24.64 -3.68 -6.78
N SER A 536 24.83 -2.35 -6.77
CA SER A 536 24.17 -1.44 -7.71
C SER A 536 24.91 -1.41 -9.05
N HIS A 537 24.17 -1.06 -10.11
CA HIS A 537 24.74 -0.72 -11.43
C HIS A 537 25.65 0.52 -11.40
N ARG A 538 25.57 1.32 -10.34
CA ARG A 538 26.42 2.50 -10.10
C ARG A 538 27.79 2.08 -9.57
N GLY A 539 28.69 1.71 -10.48
CA GLY A 539 30.06 1.36 -10.12
C GLY A 539 30.26 0.10 -9.29
N GLY A 540 29.24 -0.75 -9.11
CA GLY A 540 29.31 -1.96 -8.31
C GLY A 540 29.30 -1.70 -6.79
N GLU A 541 28.94 -0.50 -6.35
CA GLU A 541 28.75 -0.16 -4.94
C GLU A 541 27.64 -0.97 -4.28
N ALA A 542 27.56 -0.94 -2.95
CA ALA A 542 26.45 -1.55 -2.22
C ALA A 542 25.12 -0.91 -2.63
N TRP A 543 24.10 -1.73 -2.86
CA TRP A 543 22.78 -1.21 -3.26
C TRP A 543 22.02 -0.70 -2.02
N VAL A 544 22.33 0.51 -1.59
CA VAL A 544 21.62 1.19 -0.51
C VAL A 544 20.49 2.03 -1.09
N MET A 545 19.27 1.76 -0.66
CA MET A 545 18.08 2.51 -1.03
C MET A 545 17.56 3.30 0.17
N ARG A 546 17.06 4.52 -0.08
CA ARG A 546 16.19 5.21 0.86
C ARG A 546 14.74 5.06 0.38
N ARG A 547 13.95 4.33 1.15
CA ARG A 547 12.51 4.26 0.87
C ARG A 547 11.84 5.60 1.17
N ARG A 548 10.80 5.92 0.42
CA ARG A 548 9.93 7.07 0.67
C ARG A 548 8.56 6.57 1.06
N SER A 549 8.01 7.06 2.20
CA SER A 549 6.61 6.78 2.51
C SER A 549 5.71 7.26 1.37
N GLN A 550 4.52 6.68 1.24
CA GLN A 550 3.59 7.13 0.20
C GLN A 550 3.21 8.61 0.40
N ALA A 551 3.06 9.04 1.65
CA ALA A 551 2.79 10.45 1.97
C ALA A 551 3.89 11.40 1.50
N GLU A 552 5.17 11.01 1.66
CA GLU A 552 6.31 11.78 1.16
C GLU A 552 6.28 11.89 -0.37
N MET A 553 6.10 10.76 -1.05
CA MET A 553 6.07 10.75 -2.52
C MET A 553 4.89 11.57 -3.06
N ASP A 554 3.72 11.47 -2.44
CA ASP A 554 2.53 12.26 -2.80
C ASP A 554 2.77 13.77 -2.63
N GLN A 555 3.48 14.19 -1.57
CA GLN A 555 3.82 15.60 -1.38
C GLN A 555 4.81 16.11 -2.44
N LEU A 556 5.79 15.31 -2.84
CA LEU A 556 6.73 15.68 -3.91
C LEU A 556 6.01 15.84 -5.26
N VAL A 557 5.09 14.93 -5.56
CA VAL A 557 4.29 14.95 -6.79
C VAL A 557 3.30 16.12 -6.80
N ASP A 558 2.64 16.39 -5.66
CA ASP A 558 1.76 17.55 -5.47
C ASP A 558 2.51 18.88 -5.62
N ALA A 559 3.69 19.00 -5.01
CA ALA A 559 4.55 20.18 -5.13
C ALA A 559 5.03 20.42 -6.57
N ALA A 560 5.15 19.37 -7.38
CA ALA A 560 5.49 19.47 -8.80
C ALA A 560 4.29 19.82 -9.70
N GLY A 561 3.09 20.01 -9.15
CA GLY A 561 1.90 20.44 -9.90
C GLY A 561 1.03 19.30 -10.43
N PHE A 562 1.02 18.14 -9.76
CA PHE A 562 0.17 17.00 -10.12
C PHE A 562 -0.81 16.66 -9.01
N ASP A 563 -2.02 16.23 -9.37
CA ASP A 563 -3.04 15.70 -8.48
C ASP A 563 -3.12 14.17 -8.62
N LYS A 564 -2.87 13.43 -7.55
CA LYS A 564 -3.00 11.97 -7.54
C LYS A 564 -4.45 11.56 -7.75
N LEU A 565 -4.71 10.69 -8.73
CA LEU A 565 -6.02 10.18 -9.09
C LEU A 565 -6.25 8.75 -8.58
N GLU A 566 -5.27 7.87 -8.80
CA GLU A 566 -5.37 6.45 -8.48
C GLU A 566 -4.03 5.90 -8.03
N GLN A 567 -4.11 4.78 -7.29
CA GLN A 567 -2.93 4.05 -6.82
C GLN A 567 -3.20 2.54 -6.82
N ARG A 568 -2.14 1.80 -7.07
CA ARG A 568 -2.05 0.35 -6.85
C ARG A 568 -0.87 0.07 -5.94
N ILE A 569 -0.97 -0.98 -5.13
CA ILE A 569 0.13 -1.49 -4.32
C ILE A 569 0.13 -3.01 -4.40
N ASP A 570 1.29 -3.65 -4.29
CA ASP A 570 1.35 -5.10 -4.22
C ASP A 570 0.84 -5.63 -2.86
N GLU A 571 0.54 -6.92 -2.80
CA GLU A 571 -0.05 -7.55 -1.61
C GLU A 571 0.88 -7.54 -0.37
N TRP A 572 2.18 -7.27 -0.56
CA TRP A 572 3.19 -7.20 0.50
C TRP A 572 3.46 -5.76 0.96
N GLY A 573 2.89 -4.77 0.29
CA GLY A 573 3.07 -3.35 0.60
C GLY A 573 4.44 -2.80 0.21
N ILE A 574 5.13 -3.40 -0.78
CA ILE A 574 6.49 -3.04 -1.17
C ILE A 574 6.49 -1.91 -2.19
N PHE A 575 5.80 -2.10 -3.34
CA PHE A 575 5.82 -1.15 -4.44
C PHE A 575 4.44 -0.57 -4.74
N THR A 576 4.39 0.74 -4.82
CA THR A 576 3.22 1.45 -5.32
C THR A 576 3.40 1.87 -6.77
N VAL A 577 2.29 1.93 -7.50
CA VAL A 577 2.18 2.58 -8.80
C VAL A 577 1.02 3.55 -8.71
N SER A 578 1.27 4.80 -9.01
CA SER A 578 0.28 5.87 -8.91
C SER A 578 0.08 6.56 -10.25
N LEU A 579 -1.15 7.00 -10.49
CA LEU A 579 -1.55 7.83 -11.62
C LEU A 579 -1.92 9.21 -11.09
N ALA A 580 -1.34 10.24 -11.67
CA ALA A 580 -1.64 11.62 -11.31
C ALA A 580 -1.93 12.46 -12.56
N ARG A 581 -2.71 13.52 -12.41
CA ARG A 581 -3.04 14.48 -13.45
C ARG A 581 -2.24 15.77 -13.27
N ARG A 582 -1.63 16.25 -14.34
CA ARG A 582 -1.00 17.57 -14.35
C ARG A 582 -2.07 18.65 -14.23
N ARG A 583 -1.91 19.54 -13.24
CA ARG A 583 -2.77 20.71 -13.09
C ARG A 583 -2.65 21.65 -14.30
N ALA A 584 -3.72 22.34 -14.59
CA ALA A 584 -3.64 23.51 -15.47
C ALA A 584 -2.78 24.59 -14.78
N PRO A 585 -2.03 25.40 -15.56
CA PRO A 585 -1.24 26.50 -15.01
C PRO A 585 -2.09 27.52 -14.27
#